data_6033bf0f3e776d285b37893a14bc997a
#
_entry.id   6033bf0f3e776d285b37893a14bc997a
#
_cell.length_a   1.000
_cell.length_b   1.000
_cell.length_c   1.000
_cell.angle_alpha   90.00
_cell.angle_beta   90.00
_cell.angle_gamma   90.00
#
_symmetry.space_group_name_H-M   'P 1'
#
loop_
_entity.id
_entity.type
_entity.pdbx_description
1 polymer ?
#
loop_
_entity_poly.entity_id
_entity_poly.type
_entity_poly.pdbx_seq_one_letter_code
_entity_poly.pdbx_strand_id
1 'polypeptide(L)'
;LKEISKVNFANGHLNPNSQTRHWSFQAEHYTDHDELNPVIEGRVRRMDCGQVTDGAACVFLASESAAKEYAQKHGLSLEDIPRIKGWGHSSAAMSLNSKLALSKDSPLIFPHVAKIMQDALGRAGFDDVTKLDGLETHDCFTITEYMAIDHIGLTAPGESWKAIEEGRIALDGDFPINPSGGLIGSGHPVGATGVRMLLDCSKQVSGQAGDVQIQGAKNMATFNLGGSATTCVSFIVGTD
;
A
#
# COMPACT_ATOMS: atom_id res chain seq x y z
N LEU A 1 -0.57 -11.17 -11.76
CA LEU A 1 -1.13 -11.21 -10.41
C LEU A 1 -0.26 -12.07 -9.48
N LYS A 2 0.13 -13.27 -9.89
CA LYS A 2 0.93 -14.21 -9.08
C LYS A 2 2.24 -13.62 -8.54
N GLU A 3 2.91 -12.74 -9.27
CA GLU A 3 4.16 -12.11 -8.80
C GLU A 3 3.89 -11.12 -7.66
N ILE A 4 2.76 -10.40 -7.69
CA ILE A 4 2.30 -9.55 -6.57
C ILE A 4 2.14 -10.41 -5.31
N SER A 5 1.39 -11.51 -5.42
CA SER A 5 1.19 -12.44 -4.30
C SER A 5 2.52 -12.96 -3.73
N LYS A 6 3.43 -13.34 -4.61
CA LYS A 6 4.77 -13.82 -4.25
C LYS A 6 5.59 -12.78 -3.47
N VAL A 7 5.63 -11.54 -3.98
CA VAL A 7 6.33 -10.43 -3.33
C VAL A 7 5.73 -10.16 -1.95
N ASN A 8 4.40 -10.04 -1.86
CA ASN A 8 3.74 -9.70 -0.61
C ASN A 8 3.88 -10.79 0.45
N PHE A 9 3.81 -12.08 0.09
CA PHE A 9 4.10 -13.16 1.05
C PHE A 9 5.57 -13.20 1.44
N ALA A 10 6.51 -12.94 0.52
CA ALA A 10 7.93 -12.87 0.85
C ALA A 10 8.22 -11.74 1.85
N ASN A 11 7.66 -10.56 1.63
CA ASN A 11 7.74 -9.44 2.56
C ASN A 11 7.07 -9.78 3.92
N GLY A 12 5.90 -10.41 3.89
CA GLY A 12 5.19 -10.87 5.08
C GLY A 12 6.01 -11.85 5.94
N HIS A 13 6.82 -12.71 5.34
CA HIS A 13 7.74 -13.59 6.07
C HIS A 13 8.80 -12.83 6.87
N LEU A 14 9.26 -11.70 6.36
CA LEU A 14 10.26 -10.85 7.02
C LEU A 14 9.64 -9.98 8.12
N ASN A 15 8.35 -9.68 8.03
CA ASN A 15 7.67 -8.81 8.98
C ASN A 15 7.29 -9.58 10.28
N PRO A 16 7.84 -9.22 11.44
CA PRO A 16 7.54 -9.91 12.71
C PRO A 16 6.07 -9.79 13.14
N ASN A 17 5.34 -8.80 12.63
CA ASN A 17 3.93 -8.56 12.95
C ASN A 17 2.97 -9.23 11.93
N SER A 18 3.49 -9.83 10.88
CA SER A 18 2.68 -10.52 9.89
C SER A 18 2.03 -11.77 10.46
N GLN A 19 0.73 -11.92 10.24
CA GLN A 19 -0.03 -13.10 10.68
C GLN A 19 0.28 -14.32 9.83
N THR A 20 0.76 -14.13 8.61
CA THR A 20 1.11 -15.21 7.68
C THR A 20 2.60 -15.58 7.70
N ARG A 21 3.42 -14.95 8.56
CA ARG A 21 4.88 -15.12 8.56
C ARG A 21 5.37 -16.57 8.66
N HIS A 22 4.56 -17.46 9.21
CA HIS A 22 4.88 -18.87 9.37
C HIS A 22 4.24 -19.77 8.29
N TRP A 23 3.50 -19.19 7.35
CA TRP A 23 2.94 -19.95 6.23
C TRP A 23 4.04 -20.27 5.23
N SER A 24 4.03 -21.47 4.71
CA SER A 24 4.99 -21.92 3.71
C SER A 24 4.28 -22.27 2.42
N PHE A 25 4.75 -21.70 1.33
CA PHE A 25 4.23 -21.97 0.01
C PHE A 25 5.32 -22.48 -0.92
N GLN A 26 4.99 -23.50 -1.70
CA GLN A 26 5.83 -23.99 -2.77
C GLN A 26 5.58 -23.17 -4.05
N ALA A 27 6.47 -23.26 -5.03
CA ALA A 27 6.36 -22.52 -6.28
C ALA A 27 5.03 -22.78 -7.02
N GLU A 28 4.49 -23.99 -6.91
CA GLU A 28 3.23 -24.44 -7.51
C GLU A 28 2.02 -23.70 -6.98
N HIS A 29 2.05 -23.19 -5.73
CA HIS A 29 0.96 -22.38 -5.17
C HIS A 29 0.79 -21.06 -5.93
N TYR A 30 1.83 -20.57 -6.60
CA TYR A 30 1.79 -19.34 -7.40
C TYR A 30 1.55 -19.61 -8.89
N THR A 31 1.04 -20.78 -9.24
CA THR A 31 0.72 -21.18 -10.61
C THR A 31 -0.78 -21.43 -10.79
N ASP A 32 -1.17 -21.88 -11.97
CA ASP A 32 -2.55 -22.27 -12.28
C ASP A 32 -2.90 -23.71 -11.84
N HIS A 33 -2.23 -24.21 -10.80
CA HIS A 33 -2.45 -25.55 -10.25
C HIS A 33 -3.72 -25.60 -9.41
N ASP A 34 -4.77 -26.27 -9.91
CA ASP A 34 -6.13 -26.19 -9.34
C ASP A 34 -6.26 -26.76 -7.91
N GLU A 35 -5.42 -27.71 -7.50
CA GLU A 35 -5.45 -28.25 -6.13
C GLU A 35 -4.77 -27.33 -5.12
N LEU A 36 -3.64 -26.72 -5.49
CA LEU A 36 -2.82 -25.86 -4.60
C LEU A 36 -3.28 -24.40 -4.65
N ASN A 37 -3.75 -23.95 -5.80
CA ASN A 37 -4.23 -22.59 -6.05
C ASN A 37 -5.57 -22.61 -6.80
N PRO A 38 -6.65 -23.12 -6.19
CA PRO A 38 -7.94 -23.24 -6.85
C PRO A 38 -8.50 -21.92 -7.29
N VAL A 39 -9.28 -21.94 -8.37
CA VAL A 39 -10.05 -20.79 -8.84
C VAL A 39 -11.15 -20.47 -7.80
N ILE A 40 -11.23 -19.20 -7.43
CA ILE A 40 -12.28 -18.67 -6.55
C ILE A 40 -13.41 -18.09 -7.39
N GLU A 41 -13.08 -17.19 -8.34
CA GLU A 41 -14.07 -16.60 -9.23
C GLU A 41 -13.37 -16.08 -10.51
N GLY A 42 -13.89 -16.43 -11.67
CA GLY A 42 -13.34 -16.01 -12.95
C GLY A 42 -11.85 -16.37 -13.12
N ARG A 43 -10.96 -15.38 -13.06
CA ARG A 43 -9.51 -15.56 -13.10
C ARG A 43 -8.83 -15.42 -11.74
N VAL A 44 -9.59 -15.05 -10.71
CA VAL A 44 -9.06 -14.89 -9.35
C VAL A 44 -8.89 -16.25 -8.71
N ARG A 45 -7.71 -16.51 -8.21
CA ARG A 45 -7.33 -17.74 -7.52
C ARG A 45 -7.13 -17.50 -6.02
N ARG A 46 -7.01 -18.56 -5.26
CA ARG A 46 -6.84 -18.50 -3.80
C ARG A 46 -5.67 -17.60 -3.37
N MET A 47 -4.53 -17.69 -4.06
CA MET A 47 -3.35 -16.90 -3.73
C MET A 47 -3.47 -15.42 -4.12
N ASP A 48 -4.51 -15.07 -4.89
CA ASP A 48 -4.83 -13.67 -5.20
C ASP A 48 -5.66 -12.99 -4.11
N CYS A 49 -6.08 -13.72 -3.07
CA CYS A 49 -7.02 -13.26 -2.06
C CYS A 49 -6.34 -13.05 -0.71
N GLY A 50 -6.42 -11.83 -0.17
CA GLY A 50 -6.02 -11.55 1.21
C GLY A 50 -6.97 -12.22 2.21
N GLN A 51 -6.44 -12.61 3.38
CA GLN A 51 -7.23 -13.19 4.44
C GLN A 51 -7.78 -12.10 5.35
N VAL A 52 -9.09 -12.08 5.56
CA VAL A 52 -9.71 -11.27 6.61
C VAL A 52 -9.32 -11.87 7.96
N THR A 53 -8.78 -11.04 8.84
CA THR A 53 -8.21 -11.46 10.12
C THR A 53 -8.67 -10.53 11.24
N ASP A 54 -8.41 -10.91 12.47
CA ASP A 54 -8.49 -10.01 13.62
C ASP A 54 -7.17 -9.28 13.81
N GLY A 55 -7.23 -8.04 14.33
CA GLY A 55 -6.02 -7.27 14.61
C GLY A 55 -6.33 -5.85 15.05
N ALA A 56 -5.31 -5.17 15.54
CA ALA A 56 -5.38 -3.78 15.97
C ALA A 56 -4.11 -3.02 15.55
N ALA A 57 -4.26 -1.74 15.28
CA ALA A 57 -3.16 -0.83 15.05
C ALA A 57 -3.46 0.51 15.74
N CYS A 58 -2.42 1.16 16.24
CA CYS A 58 -2.54 2.46 16.90
C CYS A 58 -1.43 3.38 16.42
N VAL A 59 -1.78 4.61 16.12
CA VAL A 59 -0.86 5.72 15.90
C VAL A 59 -1.25 6.90 16.77
N PHE A 60 -0.28 7.70 17.17
CA PHE A 60 -0.52 8.94 17.92
C PHE A 60 -0.33 10.12 16.96
N LEU A 61 -1.36 10.95 16.84
CA LEU A 61 -1.28 12.21 16.10
C LEU A 61 -1.04 13.35 17.09
N ALA A 62 -0.07 14.18 16.80
CA ALA A 62 0.31 15.30 17.63
C ALA A 62 0.35 16.60 16.81
N SER A 63 0.07 17.72 17.46
CA SER A 63 0.40 19.02 16.90
C SER A 63 1.93 19.19 16.83
N GLU A 64 2.41 20.13 16.02
CA GLU A 64 3.85 20.42 15.93
C GLU A 64 4.43 20.82 17.30
N SER A 65 3.69 21.57 18.12
CA SER A 65 4.12 21.95 19.46
C SER A 65 4.32 20.73 20.36
N ALA A 66 3.35 19.80 20.37
CA ALA A 66 3.46 18.56 21.15
C ALA A 66 4.56 17.64 20.61
N ALA A 67 4.79 17.60 19.30
CA ALA A 67 5.88 16.86 18.68
C ALA A 67 7.25 17.43 19.08
N LYS A 68 7.39 18.75 19.15
CA LYS A 68 8.61 19.43 19.66
C LYS A 68 8.91 19.08 21.11
N GLU A 69 7.89 19.13 21.98
CA GLU A 69 8.02 18.74 23.39
C GLU A 69 8.42 17.25 23.52
N TYR A 70 7.80 16.39 22.74
CA TYR A 70 8.13 14.96 22.71
C TYR A 70 9.58 14.73 22.24
N ALA A 71 10.00 15.37 21.14
CA ALA A 71 11.36 15.27 20.63
C ALA A 71 12.39 15.72 21.68
N GLN A 72 12.18 16.89 22.28
CA GLN A 72 13.06 17.42 23.33
C GLN A 72 13.16 16.47 24.54
N LYS A 73 12.03 15.93 24.99
CA LYS A 73 11.97 15.00 26.12
C LYS A 73 12.73 13.68 25.85
N HIS A 74 12.75 13.24 24.60
CA HIS A 74 13.35 11.97 24.21
C HIS A 74 14.71 12.11 23.53
N GLY A 75 15.26 13.33 23.42
CA GLY A 75 16.56 13.58 22.78
C GLY A 75 16.56 13.31 21.28
N LEU A 76 15.42 13.51 20.62
CA LEU A 76 15.22 13.34 19.18
C LEU A 76 15.27 14.69 18.47
N SER A 77 15.63 14.70 17.20
CA SER A 77 15.35 15.84 16.33
C SER A 77 13.88 15.85 15.90
N LEU A 78 13.29 17.01 15.77
CA LEU A 78 11.94 17.12 15.21
C LEU A 78 11.91 16.63 13.76
N GLU A 79 13.01 16.74 13.05
CA GLU A 79 13.16 16.27 11.66
C GLU A 79 13.08 14.75 11.53
N ASP A 80 13.40 14.00 12.59
CA ASP A 80 13.30 12.54 12.63
C ASP A 80 11.89 12.03 12.96
N ILE A 81 10.98 12.92 13.36
CA ILE A 81 9.60 12.54 13.69
C ILE A 81 8.77 12.49 12.40
N PRO A 82 8.17 11.31 12.10
CA PRO A 82 7.31 11.18 10.92
C PRO A 82 6.16 12.21 10.92
N ARG A 83 5.94 12.84 9.78
CA ARG A 83 4.87 13.82 9.57
C ARG A 83 3.96 13.42 8.44
N ILE A 84 2.68 13.73 8.54
CA ILE A 84 1.76 13.69 7.41
C ILE A 84 2.03 14.95 6.57
N LYS A 85 2.72 14.77 5.44
CA LYS A 85 3.07 15.86 4.51
C LYS A 85 1.95 16.18 3.52
N GLY A 86 1.15 15.17 3.19
CA GLY A 86 0.04 15.34 2.24
C GLY A 86 -1.05 14.30 2.45
N TRP A 87 -2.23 14.59 1.92
CA TRP A 87 -3.37 13.68 1.97
C TRP A 87 -4.29 13.88 0.77
N GLY A 88 -4.98 12.81 0.38
CA GLY A 88 -6.06 12.82 -0.58
C GLY A 88 -7.22 11.97 -0.09
N HIS A 89 -8.43 12.39 -0.38
CA HIS A 89 -9.65 11.66 -0.06
C HIS A 89 -10.66 11.85 -1.17
N SER A 90 -11.34 10.77 -1.54
CA SER A 90 -12.47 10.82 -2.45
C SER A 90 -13.55 9.82 -2.05
N SER A 91 -14.79 10.12 -2.46
CA SER A 91 -15.92 9.21 -2.36
C SER A 91 -16.60 9.11 -3.71
N ALA A 92 -17.11 7.92 -4.03
CA ALA A 92 -17.86 7.66 -5.25
C ALA A 92 -19.19 6.97 -4.94
N ALA A 93 -20.06 6.86 -5.94
CA ALA A 93 -21.30 6.10 -5.83
C ALA A 93 -21.01 4.64 -5.48
N MET A 94 -21.88 3.98 -4.74
CA MET A 94 -21.70 2.55 -4.39
C MET A 94 -21.81 1.64 -5.61
N SER A 95 -22.69 1.95 -6.56
CA SER A 95 -22.89 1.15 -7.76
C SER A 95 -21.65 1.12 -8.65
N LEU A 96 -21.23 -0.07 -9.08
CA LEU A 96 -20.14 -0.24 -10.05
C LEU A 96 -20.44 0.48 -11.37
N ASN A 97 -21.67 0.35 -11.87
CA ASN A 97 -22.07 1.02 -13.12
C ASN A 97 -21.92 2.55 -13.05
N SER A 98 -22.25 3.15 -11.90
CA SER A 98 -22.07 4.58 -11.70
C SER A 98 -20.58 4.97 -11.65
N LYS A 99 -19.72 4.13 -11.08
CA LYS A 99 -18.27 4.34 -11.09
C LYS A 99 -17.70 4.22 -12.50
N LEU A 100 -18.13 3.20 -13.26
CA LEU A 100 -17.69 2.99 -14.64
C LEU A 100 -18.19 4.10 -15.57
N ALA A 101 -19.33 4.72 -15.28
CA ALA A 101 -19.77 5.89 -16.02
C ALA A 101 -18.82 7.09 -15.87
N LEU A 102 -18.12 7.23 -14.74
CA LEU A 102 -17.10 8.28 -14.54
C LEU A 102 -15.82 8.04 -15.34
N SER A 103 -15.58 6.80 -15.75
CA SER A 103 -14.36 6.44 -16.50
C SER A 103 -14.53 6.49 -18.02
N LYS A 104 -15.72 6.82 -18.53
CA LYS A 104 -16.05 6.75 -19.97
C LYS A 104 -15.03 7.47 -20.87
N ASP A 105 -14.52 8.61 -20.40
CA ASP A 105 -13.56 9.45 -21.14
C ASP A 105 -12.18 9.49 -20.43
N SER A 106 -11.91 8.53 -19.54
CA SER A 106 -10.67 8.41 -18.80
C SER A 106 -9.90 7.16 -19.23
N PRO A 107 -8.57 7.22 -19.32
CA PRO A 107 -7.75 6.03 -19.54
C PRO A 107 -7.71 5.11 -18.31
N LEU A 108 -8.12 5.59 -17.13
CA LEU A 108 -8.16 4.83 -15.88
C LEU A 108 -9.59 4.38 -15.56
N ILE A 109 -9.71 3.18 -15.02
CA ILE A 109 -11.02 2.61 -14.63
C ILE A 109 -11.69 3.42 -13.51
N PHE A 110 -10.89 3.91 -12.57
CA PHE A 110 -11.37 4.69 -11.42
C PHE A 110 -10.63 6.03 -11.29
N PRO A 111 -10.94 7.03 -12.12
CA PRO A 111 -10.23 8.31 -12.11
C PRO A 111 -10.31 9.03 -10.75
N HIS A 112 -11.37 8.83 -9.97
CA HIS A 112 -11.51 9.37 -8.62
C HIS A 112 -10.52 8.73 -7.64
N VAL A 113 -10.05 7.50 -7.91
CA VAL A 113 -9.01 6.83 -7.12
C VAL A 113 -7.64 7.43 -7.43
N ALA A 114 -7.32 7.66 -8.71
CA ALA A 114 -6.07 8.33 -9.08
C ALA A 114 -5.97 9.74 -8.47
N LYS A 115 -7.09 10.46 -8.41
CA LYS A 115 -7.15 11.81 -7.84
C LYS A 115 -6.67 11.90 -6.39
N ILE A 116 -6.88 10.87 -5.56
CA ILE A 116 -6.43 10.94 -4.15
C ILE A 116 -4.91 10.97 -4.04
N MET A 117 -4.19 10.26 -4.91
CA MET A 117 -2.73 10.32 -4.93
C MET A 117 -2.24 11.66 -5.44
N GLN A 118 -2.84 12.18 -6.51
CA GLN A 118 -2.51 13.51 -7.05
C GLN A 118 -2.72 14.60 -6.00
N ASP A 119 -3.83 14.57 -5.26
CA ASP A 119 -4.12 15.52 -4.19
C ASP A 119 -3.12 15.39 -3.02
N ALA A 120 -2.73 14.17 -2.67
CA ALA A 120 -1.75 13.91 -1.62
C ALA A 120 -0.36 14.40 -2.01
N LEU A 121 0.09 14.09 -3.24
CA LEU A 121 1.37 14.57 -3.79
C LEU A 121 1.40 16.10 -3.83
N GLY A 122 0.37 16.74 -4.42
CA GLY A 122 0.33 18.19 -4.53
C GLY A 122 0.39 18.90 -3.17
N ARG A 123 -0.29 18.35 -2.12
CA ARG A 123 -0.20 18.90 -0.74
C ARG A 123 1.17 18.66 -0.10
N ALA A 124 1.84 17.60 -0.44
CA ALA A 124 3.20 17.32 0.03
C ALA A 124 4.29 18.12 -0.75
N GLY A 125 3.89 18.82 -1.81
CA GLY A 125 4.82 19.58 -2.67
C GLY A 125 5.56 18.69 -3.68
N PHE A 126 5.02 17.50 -3.99
CA PHE A 126 5.57 16.61 -5.00
C PHE A 126 4.75 16.68 -6.28
N ASP A 127 5.41 16.57 -7.41
CA ASP A 127 4.84 16.58 -8.76
C ASP A 127 4.72 15.19 -9.38
N ASP A 128 5.41 14.20 -8.80
CA ASP A 128 5.50 12.85 -9.32
C ASP A 128 5.59 11.82 -8.20
N VAL A 129 4.99 10.64 -8.42
CA VAL A 129 5.00 9.53 -7.46
C VAL A 129 6.40 8.95 -7.24
N THR A 130 7.30 9.07 -8.22
CA THR A 130 8.69 8.59 -8.12
C THR A 130 9.55 9.40 -7.14
N LYS A 131 9.00 10.48 -6.54
CA LYS A 131 9.61 11.19 -5.41
C LYS A 131 9.37 10.51 -4.07
N LEU A 132 8.55 9.46 -4.05
CA LEU A 132 8.32 8.61 -2.90
C LEU A 132 9.28 7.42 -2.94
N ASP A 133 9.61 6.90 -1.77
CA ASP A 133 10.49 5.75 -1.61
C ASP A 133 9.74 4.41 -1.61
N GLY A 134 8.41 4.45 -1.58
CA GLY A 134 7.57 3.27 -1.66
C GLY A 134 6.12 3.53 -1.25
N LEU A 135 5.34 2.48 -1.27
CA LEU A 135 3.89 2.53 -1.09
C LEU A 135 3.38 1.37 -0.23
N GLU A 136 2.51 1.66 0.73
CA GLU A 136 1.59 0.68 1.32
C GLU A 136 0.23 0.83 0.64
N THR A 137 -0.20 -0.17 -0.11
CA THR A 137 -1.47 -0.14 -0.84
C THR A 137 -2.43 -1.22 -0.38
N HIS A 138 -3.72 -0.99 -0.63
CA HIS A 138 -4.78 -1.92 -0.34
C HIS A 138 -4.79 -3.06 -1.35
N ASP A 139 -4.30 -4.21 -0.97
CA ASP A 139 -4.18 -5.44 -1.77
C ASP A 139 -5.07 -6.56 -1.22
N CYS A 140 -6.34 -6.25 -0.88
CA CYS A 140 -7.28 -7.32 -0.49
C CYS A 140 -7.41 -8.41 -1.56
N PHE A 141 -7.11 -8.06 -2.80
CA PHE A 141 -6.86 -8.94 -3.94
C PHE A 141 -5.65 -8.41 -4.72
N THR A 142 -4.89 -9.30 -5.33
CA THR A 142 -3.74 -8.92 -6.19
C THR A 142 -4.13 -7.95 -7.29
N ILE A 143 -5.34 -8.07 -7.84
CA ILE A 143 -5.85 -7.17 -8.87
C ILE A 143 -6.01 -5.73 -8.35
N THR A 144 -6.29 -5.54 -7.05
CA THR A 144 -6.39 -4.20 -6.47
C THR A 144 -5.03 -3.51 -6.45
N GLU A 145 -3.97 -4.23 -6.07
CA GLU A 145 -2.60 -3.71 -6.16
C GLU A 145 -2.17 -3.49 -7.62
N TYR A 146 -2.48 -4.44 -8.51
CA TYR A 146 -2.23 -4.28 -9.95
C TYR A 146 -2.82 -2.97 -10.49
N MET A 147 -4.07 -2.66 -10.12
CA MET A 147 -4.72 -1.41 -10.51
C MET A 147 -4.12 -0.20 -9.79
N ALA A 148 -3.66 -0.33 -8.55
CA ALA A 148 -3.04 0.76 -7.83
C ALA A 148 -1.83 1.31 -8.58
N ILE A 149 -1.00 0.46 -9.19
CA ILE A 149 0.25 0.81 -9.86
C ILE A 149 0.05 1.89 -10.94
N ASP A 150 -0.92 1.73 -11.81
CA ASP A 150 -1.21 2.74 -12.85
C ASP A 150 -2.04 3.91 -12.31
N HIS A 151 -2.94 3.67 -11.33
CA HIS A 151 -3.76 4.72 -10.74
C HIS A 151 -2.95 5.72 -9.89
N ILE A 152 -1.82 5.30 -9.28
CA ILE A 152 -0.91 6.24 -8.63
C ILE A 152 0.02 6.97 -9.60
N GLY A 153 0.09 6.52 -10.86
CA GLY A 153 0.94 7.09 -11.90
C GLY A 153 2.36 6.52 -11.95
N LEU A 154 2.63 5.35 -11.32
CA LEU A 154 3.95 4.69 -11.42
C LEU A 154 4.21 4.16 -12.84
N THR A 155 3.16 3.76 -13.54
CA THR A 155 3.17 3.37 -14.95
C THR A 155 2.08 4.11 -15.71
N ALA A 156 2.15 4.10 -17.03
CA ALA A 156 1.04 4.54 -17.86
C ALA A 156 -0.20 3.65 -17.64
N PRO A 157 -1.41 4.18 -17.89
CA PRO A 157 -2.65 3.43 -17.75
C PRO A 157 -2.63 2.10 -18.52
N GLY A 158 -2.97 1.01 -17.84
CA GLY A 158 -2.95 -0.35 -18.39
C GLY A 158 -1.58 -1.01 -18.49
N GLU A 159 -0.52 -0.35 -18.05
CA GLU A 159 0.86 -0.83 -18.15
C GLU A 159 1.46 -1.31 -16.81
N SER A 160 0.64 -1.53 -15.78
CA SER A 160 1.09 -1.98 -14.45
C SER A 160 1.97 -3.24 -14.51
N TRP A 161 1.76 -4.11 -15.49
CA TRP A 161 2.55 -5.31 -15.71
C TRP A 161 4.05 -5.02 -15.88
N LYS A 162 4.42 -3.85 -16.45
CA LYS A 162 5.84 -3.47 -16.64
C LYS A 162 6.56 -3.35 -15.29
N ALA A 163 5.99 -2.59 -14.35
CA ALA A 163 6.59 -2.43 -13.03
C ALA A 163 6.76 -3.77 -12.30
N ILE A 164 5.83 -4.71 -12.51
CA ILE A 164 5.86 -6.03 -11.90
C ILE A 164 6.95 -6.91 -12.54
N GLU A 165 6.98 -6.99 -13.87
CA GLU A 165 7.93 -7.84 -14.61
C GLU A 165 9.38 -7.31 -14.52
N GLU A 166 9.54 -5.99 -14.39
CA GLU A 166 10.83 -5.33 -14.15
C GLU A 166 11.31 -5.45 -12.69
N GLY A 167 10.50 -6.02 -11.80
CA GLY A 167 10.84 -6.21 -10.38
C GLY A 167 10.82 -4.91 -9.56
N ARG A 168 10.25 -3.82 -10.08
CA ARG A 168 10.25 -2.50 -9.44
C ARG A 168 9.54 -2.50 -8.09
N ILE A 169 8.50 -3.34 -7.94
CA ILE A 169 7.66 -3.41 -6.75
C ILE A 169 8.26 -4.26 -5.61
N ALA A 170 9.33 -5.01 -5.87
CA ALA A 170 9.98 -5.84 -4.87
C ALA A 170 10.63 -4.99 -3.77
N LEU A 171 10.90 -5.57 -2.59
CA LEU A 171 11.51 -4.85 -1.47
C LEU A 171 12.84 -4.18 -1.81
N ASP A 172 13.61 -4.78 -2.70
CA ASP A 172 14.89 -4.28 -3.23
C ASP A 172 14.75 -3.58 -4.60
N GLY A 173 13.52 -3.39 -5.08
CA GLY A 173 13.21 -2.64 -6.30
C GLY A 173 13.34 -1.12 -6.13
N ASP A 174 13.13 -0.40 -7.23
CA ASP A 174 13.21 1.07 -7.23
C ASP A 174 11.95 1.76 -6.70
N PHE A 175 10.84 1.03 -6.58
CA PHE A 175 9.59 1.51 -5.98
C PHE A 175 8.87 0.38 -5.22
N PRO A 176 9.35 -0.02 -4.03
CA PRO A 176 8.74 -1.10 -3.26
C PRO A 176 7.26 -0.84 -2.95
N ILE A 177 6.42 -1.83 -3.21
CA ILE A 177 5.00 -1.80 -2.86
C ILE A 177 4.74 -2.86 -1.81
N ASN A 178 4.00 -2.49 -0.77
CA ASN A 178 3.69 -3.35 0.36
C ASN A 178 4.94 -4.00 0.99
N PRO A 179 5.96 -3.20 1.36
CA PRO A 179 7.14 -3.73 2.05
C PRO A 179 6.76 -4.45 3.35
N SER A 180 5.64 -4.07 3.99
CA SER A 180 5.12 -4.77 5.18
C SER A 180 4.58 -6.17 4.90
N GLY A 181 4.35 -6.53 3.63
CA GLY A 181 3.62 -7.71 3.17
C GLY A 181 2.18 -7.42 2.72
N GLY A 182 1.72 -6.18 2.85
CA GLY A 182 0.37 -5.79 2.47
C GLY A 182 -0.73 -6.50 3.25
N LEU A 183 -1.91 -6.61 2.67
CA LEU A 183 -3.05 -7.32 3.24
C LEU A 183 -2.94 -8.83 2.97
N ILE A 184 -2.41 -9.19 1.80
CA ILE A 184 -2.22 -10.59 1.40
C ILE A 184 -1.17 -11.25 2.29
N GLY A 185 0.01 -10.63 2.42
CA GLY A 185 1.14 -11.19 3.15
C GLY A 185 1.08 -10.97 4.67
N SER A 186 0.40 -9.93 5.16
CA SER A 186 0.40 -9.61 6.60
C SER A 186 -0.93 -9.83 7.29
N GLY A 187 -2.02 -10.01 6.55
CA GLY A 187 -3.37 -10.11 7.08
C GLY A 187 -4.17 -8.82 6.94
N HIS A 188 -5.49 -8.93 7.02
CA HIS A 188 -6.43 -7.84 6.76
C HIS A 188 -7.46 -7.70 7.89
N PRO A 189 -7.10 -7.10 9.03
CA PRO A 189 -8.07 -6.69 10.04
C PRO A 189 -8.77 -5.42 9.51
N VAL A 190 -9.91 -5.59 8.85
CA VAL A 190 -10.56 -4.62 7.95
C VAL A 190 -10.63 -3.20 8.52
N GLY A 191 -11.06 -3.04 9.79
CA GLY A 191 -11.14 -1.73 10.43
C GLY A 191 -9.79 -1.14 10.86
N ALA A 192 -8.75 -1.96 11.02
CA ALA A 192 -7.43 -1.53 11.46
C ALA A 192 -6.43 -1.31 10.30
N THR A 193 -6.71 -1.86 9.12
CA THR A 193 -5.76 -1.87 7.99
C THR A 193 -5.24 -0.49 7.62
N GLY A 194 -6.10 0.52 7.50
CA GLY A 194 -5.66 1.87 7.12
C GLY A 194 -4.73 2.50 8.16
N VAL A 195 -4.99 2.25 9.46
CA VAL A 195 -4.11 2.72 10.55
C VAL A 195 -2.79 1.95 10.55
N ARG A 196 -2.82 0.64 10.26
CA ARG A 196 -1.62 -0.19 10.12
C ARG A 196 -0.72 0.31 8.98
N MET A 197 -1.29 0.59 7.81
CA MET A 197 -0.53 1.14 6.67
C MET A 197 0.15 2.46 7.04
N LEU A 198 -0.54 3.34 7.77
CA LEU A 198 0.05 4.59 8.25
C LEU A 198 1.20 4.34 9.26
N LEU A 199 1.03 3.36 10.16
CA LEU A 199 2.07 2.93 11.09
C LEU A 199 3.29 2.36 10.35
N ASP A 200 3.07 1.50 9.34
CA ASP A 200 4.14 0.90 8.56
C ASP A 200 4.91 1.96 7.77
N CYS A 201 4.23 2.91 7.13
CA CYS A 201 4.88 4.08 6.51
C CYS A 201 5.71 4.89 7.52
N SER A 202 5.17 5.11 8.72
CA SER A 202 5.89 5.85 9.78
C SER A 202 7.17 5.11 10.21
N LYS A 203 7.12 3.79 10.33
CA LYS A 203 8.30 2.96 10.63
C LYS A 203 9.34 3.03 9.51
N GLN A 204 8.93 2.99 8.25
CA GLN A 204 9.83 3.09 7.11
C GLN A 204 10.62 4.40 7.14
N VAL A 205 9.94 5.53 7.26
CA VAL A 205 10.60 6.85 7.20
C VAL A 205 11.40 7.20 8.47
N SER A 206 11.20 6.48 9.56
CA SER A 206 11.97 6.61 10.80
C SER A 206 13.05 5.53 10.97
N GLY A 207 13.27 4.67 9.98
CA GLY A 207 14.28 3.61 10.03
C GLY A 207 13.96 2.49 11.03
N GLN A 208 12.68 2.27 11.35
CA GLN A 208 12.24 1.32 12.38
C GLN A 208 11.45 0.12 11.81
N ALA A 209 11.53 -0.09 10.49
CA ALA A 209 10.78 -1.18 9.85
C ALA A 209 11.47 -2.56 9.94
N GLY A 210 12.67 -2.65 10.54
CA GLY A 210 13.37 -3.93 10.72
C GLY A 210 13.78 -4.58 9.40
N ASP A 211 13.51 -5.87 9.25
CA ASP A 211 13.95 -6.64 8.07
C ASP A 211 13.20 -6.27 6.77
N VAL A 212 12.12 -5.50 6.89
CA VAL A 212 11.37 -4.96 5.74
C VAL A 212 11.71 -3.49 5.45
N GLN A 213 12.79 -2.98 6.01
CA GLN A 213 13.21 -1.59 5.86
C GLN A 213 13.68 -1.27 4.45
N ILE A 214 13.07 -0.28 3.81
CA ILE A 214 13.59 0.38 2.61
C ILE A 214 14.72 1.29 3.04
N GLN A 215 15.92 1.04 2.53
CA GLN A 215 17.10 1.78 2.95
C GLN A 215 17.02 3.26 2.57
N GLY A 216 17.14 4.13 3.57
CA GLY A 216 17.14 5.57 3.37
C GLY A 216 15.75 6.18 3.07
N ALA A 217 14.67 5.43 3.25
CA ALA A 217 13.32 5.93 3.01
C ALA A 217 13.03 7.20 3.82
N LYS A 218 12.55 8.23 3.15
CA LYS A 218 12.19 9.53 3.70
C LYS A 218 10.72 9.90 3.45
N ASN A 219 10.12 9.35 2.40
CA ASN A 219 8.74 9.65 2.02
C ASN A 219 8.04 8.39 1.55
N MET A 220 7.03 7.97 2.29
CA MET A 220 6.19 6.82 1.97
C MET A 220 4.75 7.27 1.73
N ALA A 221 4.01 6.54 0.92
CA ALA A 221 2.58 6.79 0.79
C ALA A 221 1.75 5.60 1.27
N THR A 222 0.53 5.91 1.73
CA THR A 222 -0.56 4.94 1.85
C THR A 222 -1.53 5.12 0.70
N PHE A 223 -2.13 4.04 0.21
CA PHE A 223 -3.18 4.08 -0.80
C PHE A 223 -4.28 3.09 -0.44
N ASN A 224 -5.26 3.58 0.33
CA ASN A 224 -6.28 2.73 0.95
C ASN A 224 -7.64 2.90 0.28
N LEU A 225 -8.26 1.76 -0.06
CA LEU A 225 -9.53 1.68 -0.76
C LEU A 225 -10.55 0.92 0.08
N GLY A 226 -11.72 1.50 0.27
CA GLY A 226 -12.83 0.88 0.98
C GLY A 226 -14.09 0.78 0.12
N GLY A 227 -14.92 -0.25 0.39
CA GLY A 227 -16.21 -0.43 -0.27
C GLY A 227 -16.11 -0.49 -1.80
N SER A 228 -15.19 -1.30 -2.32
CA SER A 228 -14.95 -1.43 -3.78
C SER A 228 -14.66 -0.06 -4.42
N ALA A 229 -13.70 0.68 -3.88
CA ALA A 229 -13.32 2.02 -4.29
C ALA A 229 -14.45 3.07 -4.14
N THR A 230 -15.36 2.88 -3.17
CA THR A 230 -16.37 3.89 -2.82
C THR A 230 -15.78 4.98 -1.94
N THR A 231 -14.93 4.63 -0.97
CA THR A 231 -14.18 5.57 -0.13
C THR A 231 -12.70 5.30 -0.28
N CYS A 232 -11.95 6.31 -0.67
CA CYS A 232 -10.53 6.18 -0.96
C CYS A 232 -9.75 7.24 -0.21
N VAL A 233 -8.62 6.86 0.39
CA VAL A 233 -7.76 7.76 1.18
C VAL A 233 -6.29 7.47 0.87
N SER A 234 -5.50 8.52 0.75
CA SER A 234 -4.04 8.44 0.64
C SER A 234 -3.42 9.44 1.62
N PHE A 235 -2.32 9.03 2.26
CA PHE A 235 -1.45 9.92 3.03
C PHE A 235 -0.03 9.81 2.50
N ILE A 236 0.69 10.92 2.51
CA ILE A 236 2.14 10.94 2.37
C ILE A 236 2.73 11.20 3.74
N VAL A 237 3.54 10.27 4.20
CA VAL A 237 4.26 10.31 5.47
C VAL A 237 5.74 10.48 5.19
N GLY A 238 6.38 11.40 5.87
CA GLY A 238 7.81 11.61 5.66
C GLY A 238 8.50 12.25 6.85
N THR A 239 9.82 12.17 6.81
CA THR A 239 10.77 12.92 7.64
C THR A 239 11.47 13.98 6.77
N ASP A 240 12.16 14.92 7.38
CA ASP A 240 12.92 15.96 6.66
C ASP A 240 14.35 15.51 6.33
#